data_c655b85e63348de3316e0f2dfe9f12f3
#
_entry.id   c655b85e63348de3316e0f2dfe9f12f3
#
_cell.length_a   1.000
_cell.length_b   1.000
_cell.length_c   1.000
_cell.angle_alpha   90.00
_cell.angle_beta   90.00
_cell.angle_gamma   90.00
#
_symmetry.space_group_name_H-M   'P 1'
#
loop_
_entity.id
_entity.type
_entity.pdbx_description
1 polymer ?
#
loop_
_entity_poly.entity_id
_entity_poly.type
_entity_poly.pdbx_seq_one_letter_code
_entity_poly.pdbx_strand_id
1 'polypeptide(L)'
;MTSNPQTIIQDIRQEFEMMLDFVSGEQAQKATADQIERGLFKLLLAMGAKLLMLFFVMRSEGCSRETIQTATGATLPYERDTKRTYYSIFGKVPLYRPYFYKKEVGGEIPLDAALGLGQDSYSDLVREISDYLGVYNVYHKTGDILFRLLGLKLSTGAIESNIGDDAVDVESYYAQKPPPNPAQEAAILVVQADGKGVPMVLAASSEPQIRLGKGQKRGRKQEAMVTSVYTIAAYIRTPQTVVDTLVHPEYPCDPQDMVRVGKKSGKKNITFKIKENTLKEMVEIE
;
A
#
# COMPACT_ATOMS: atom_id res chain seq x y z
N MET A 1 -3.14 19.21 26.20
CA MET A 1 -4.19 20.21 25.93
C MET A 1 -4.86 19.77 24.64
N THR A 2 -6.09 19.27 24.73
CA THR A 2 -6.93 18.99 23.56
C THR A 2 -7.36 20.34 22.98
N SER A 3 -7.10 20.56 21.71
CA SER A 3 -7.53 21.80 21.04
C SER A 3 -9.06 21.83 21.03
N ASN A 4 -9.65 22.94 21.42
CA ASN A 4 -11.11 23.11 21.42
C ASN A 4 -11.63 22.99 19.97
N PRO A 5 -12.65 22.17 19.67
CA PRO A 5 -13.24 22.03 18.33
C PRO A 5 -13.62 23.36 17.69
N GLN A 6 -14.15 24.30 18.48
CA GLN A 6 -14.57 25.61 17.97
C GLN A 6 -13.37 26.43 17.45
N THR A 7 -12.22 26.35 18.14
CA THR A 7 -10.99 26.99 17.67
C THR A 7 -10.52 26.38 16.35
N ILE A 8 -10.53 25.05 16.25
CA ILE A 8 -10.15 24.35 14.99
C ILE A 8 -11.09 24.74 13.84
N ILE A 9 -12.40 24.84 14.10
CA ILE A 9 -13.38 25.28 13.10
C ILE A 9 -13.10 26.71 12.64
N GLN A 10 -12.75 27.61 13.54
CA GLN A 10 -12.39 28.98 13.21
C GLN A 10 -11.11 29.03 12.35
N ASP A 11 -10.09 28.26 12.73
CA ASP A 11 -8.83 28.15 11.98
C ASP A 11 -9.08 27.62 10.56
N ILE A 12 -9.95 26.59 10.42
CA ILE A 12 -10.32 26.04 9.10
C ILE A 12 -11.02 27.09 8.23
N ARG A 13 -11.95 27.87 8.80
CA ARG A 13 -12.63 28.94 8.09
C ARG A 13 -11.65 30.01 7.62
N GLN A 14 -10.75 30.43 8.50
CA GLN A 14 -9.73 31.41 8.16
C GLN A 14 -8.79 30.91 7.05
N GLU A 15 -8.38 29.64 7.08
CA GLU A 15 -7.57 29.07 6.02
C GLU A 15 -8.33 28.97 4.69
N PHE A 16 -9.62 28.67 4.74
CA PHE A 16 -10.44 28.65 3.54
C PHE A 16 -10.51 30.05 2.89
N GLU A 17 -10.69 31.12 3.67
CA GLU A 17 -10.63 32.49 3.17
C GLU A 17 -9.25 32.80 2.58
N MET A 18 -8.15 32.40 3.24
CA MET A 18 -6.81 32.55 2.68
C MET A 18 -6.63 31.79 1.35
N MET A 19 -7.26 30.62 1.19
CA MET A 19 -7.24 29.89 -0.08
C MET A 19 -8.00 30.63 -1.18
N LEU A 20 -9.14 31.26 -0.85
CA LEU A 20 -9.87 32.09 -1.79
C LEU A 20 -9.03 33.29 -2.20
N ASP A 21 -8.40 33.99 -1.26
CA ASP A 21 -7.50 35.10 -1.54
C ASP A 21 -6.29 34.68 -2.39
N PHE A 22 -5.75 33.47 -2.14
CA PHE A 22 -4.65 32.94 -2.94
C PHE A 22 -5.00 32.77 -4.41
N VAL A 23 -6.25 32.40 -4.76
CA VAL A 23 -6.65 32.17 -6.14
C VAL A 23 -7.32 33.40 -6.80
N SER A 24 -7.82 34.34 -6.01
CA SER A 24 -8.56 35.54 -6.52
C SER A 24 -7.84 36.86 -6.28
N GLY A 25 -6.82 36.89 -5.43
CA GLY A 25 -6.10 38.12 -5.05
C GLY A 25 -5.20 38.66 -6.16
N GLU A 26 -4.65 39.86 -5.94
CA GLU A 26 -3.78 40.54 -6.91
C GLU A 26 -2.56 39.72 -7.35
N GLN A 27 -2.02 38.90 -6.45
CA GLN A 27 -0.88 38.03 -6.76
C GLN A 27 -1.26 36.91 -7.73
N ALA A 28 -2.48 36.40 -7.64
CA ALA A 28 -2.99 35.39 -8.55
C ALA A 28 -3.05 35.86 -10.01
N GLN A 29 -3.37 37.15 -10.21
CA GLN A 29 -3.45 37.74 -11.56
C GLN A 29 -2.11 37.76 -12.30
N LYS A 30 -1.00 37.67 -11.58
CA LYS A 30 0.38 37.65 -12.13
C LYS A 30 1.00 36.26 -12.12
N ALA A 31 0.36 35.29 -11.46
CA ALA A 31 0.85 33.95 -11.31
C ALA A 31 0.56 33.09 -12.54
N THR A 32 1.41 32.11 -12.80
CA THR A 32 1.14 31.10 -13.82
C THR A 32 0.19 30.03 -13.27
N ALA A 33 -0.53 29.33 -14.17
CA ALA A 33 -1.39 28.22 -13.78
C ALA A 33 -0.66 27.15 -12.95
N ASP A 34 0.59 26.81 -13.31
CA ASP A 34 1.42 25.86 -12.55
C ASP A 34 1.71 26.35 -11.12
N GLN A 35 1.96 27.63 -10.91
CA GLN A 35 2.18 28.20 -9.58
C GLN A 35 0.91 28.13 -8.72
N ILE A 36 -0.25 28.45 -9.30
CA ILE A 36 -1.54 28.36 -8.60
C ILE A 36 -1.87 26.91 -8.28
N GLU A 37 -1.74 25.99 -9.24
CA GLU A 37 -2.04 24.57 -9.05
C GLU A 37 -1.19 23.95 -7.93
N ARG A 38 0.14 24.19 -7.93
CA ARG A 38 1.05 23.68 -6.89
C ARG A 38 0.78 24.29 -5.52
N GLY A 39 0.46 25.55 -5.47
CA GLY A 39 0.10 26.23 -4.24
C GLY A 39 -1.21 25.70 -3.68
N LEU A 40 -2.24 25.62 -4.51
CA LEU A 40 -3.56 25.12 -4.15
C LEU A 40 -3.48 23.66 -3.68
N PHE A 41 -2.73 22.79 -4.36
CA PHE A 41 -2.53 21.40 -3.95
C PHE A 41 -1.97 21.28 -2.53
N LYS A 42 -0.96 22.08 -2.18
CA LYS A 42 -0.40 22.10 -0.82
C LYS A 42 -1.39 22.61 0.23
N LEU A 43 -2.15 23.65 -0.10
CA LEU A 43 -3.16 24.21 0.78
C LEU A 43 -4.30 23.21 1.02
N LEU A 44 -4.74 22.49 -0.01
CA LEU A 44 -5.75 21.45 0.11
C LEU A 44 -5.28 20.28 1.01
N LEU A 45 -4.03 19.85 0.90
CA LEU A 45 -3.48 18.83 1.81
C LEU A 45 -3.43 19.33 3.26
N ALA A 46 -3.02 20.59 3.49
CA ALA A 46 -3.01 21.18 4.83
C ALA A 46 -4.43 21.31 5.40
N MET A 47 -5.37 21.76 4.59
CA MET A 47 -6.80 21.82 4.96
C MET A 47 -7.35 20.43 5.30
N GLY A 48 -7.05 19.41 4.48
CA GLY A 48 -7.45 18.03 4.73
C GLY A 48 -6.93 17.50 6.07
N ALA A 49 -5.68 17.83 6.43
CA ALA A 49 -5.11 17.46 7.74
C ALA A 49 -5.88 18.09 8.91
N LYS A 50 -6.28 19.36 8.80
CA LYS A 50 -7.06 20.05 9.84
C LYS A 50 -8.49 19.51 9.95
N LEU A 51 -9.14 19.22 8.83
CA LEU A 51 -10.46 18.60 8.82
C LEU A 51 -10.43 17.21 9.47
N LEU A 52 -9.42 16.40 9.17
CA LEU A 52 -9.23 15.09 9.81
C LEU A 52 -8.93 15.24 11.31
N MET A 53 -8.13 16.23 11.69
CA MET A 53 -7.87 16.55 13.10
C MET A 53 -9.16 16.96 13.82
N LEU A 54 -10.00 17.79 13.21
CA LEU A 54 -11.31 18.16 13.76
C LEU A 54 -12.18 16.92 13.98
N PHE A 55 -12.25 16.03 12.99
CA PHE A 55 -12.98 14.76 13.13
C PHE A 55 -12.49 13.96 14.33
N PHE A 56 -11.18 13.79 14.50
CA PHE A 56 -10.63 13.05 15.63
C PHE A 56 -10.90 13.71 16.98
N VAL A 57 -10.81 15.04 17.05
CA VAL A 57 -11.11 15.77 18.29
C VAL A 57 -12.58 15.61 18.67
N MET A 58 -13.50 15.77 17.72
CA MET A 58 -14.92 15.58 17.98
C MET A 58 -15.25 14.15 18.40
N ARG A 59 -14.63 13.15 17.78
CA ARG A 59 -14.80 11.74 18.15
C ARG A 59 -14.25 11.45 19.55
N SER A 60 -13.10 12.02 19.90
CA SER A 60 -12.48 11.88 21.22
C SER A 60 -13.30 12.58 22.31
N GLU A 61 -13.82 13.78 22.04
CA GLU A 61 -14.68 14.50 23.00
C GLU A 61 -16.01 13.79 23.24
N GLY A 62 -16.57 13.14 22.23
CA GLY A 62 -17.77 12.32 22.35
C GLY A 62 -17.59 11.03 23.16
N CYS A 63 -16.36 10.65 23.52
CA CYS A 63 -16.12 9.50 24.37
C CYS A 63 -16.34 9.85 25.84
N SER A 64 -17.09 9.00 26.56
CA SER A 64 -17.15 9.08 28.01
C SER A 64 -15.78 8.90 28.65
N ARG A 65 -15.52 9.62 29.72
CA ARG A 65 -14.33 9.46 30.58
C ARG A 65 -14.70 8.87 31.94
N GLU A 66 -15.79 8.15 31.97
CA GLU A 66 -16.21 7.38 33.16
C GLU A 66 -15.58 5.98 33.11
N THR A 67 -16.29 5.02 33.60
CA THR A 67 -15.88 3.62 33.64
C THR A 67 -16.45 2.88 32.44
N ILE A 68 -15.65 2.00 31.82
CA ILE A 68 -16.11 1.11 30.75
C ILE A 68 -16.14 -0.34 31.21
N GLN A 69 -16.93 -1.15 30.51
CA GLN A 69 -16.90 -2.62 30.64
C GLN A 69 -16.19 -3.24 29.47
N THR A 70 -15.25 -4.13 29.75
CA THR A 70 -14.54 -4.91 28.68
C THR A 70 -15.47 -6.01 28.14
N ALA A 71 -15.11 -6.60 27.02
CA ALA A 71 -15.81 -7.77 26.46
C ALA A 71 -15.83 -8.98 27.42
N THR A 72 -14.89 -9.05 28.37
CA THR A 72 -14.85 -10.09 29.42
C THR A 72 -15.68 -9.74 30.65
N GLY A 73 -16.40 -8.60 30.68
CA GLY A 73 -17.20 -8.14 31.79
C GLY A 73 -16.40 -7.44 32.91
N ALA A 74 -15.10 -7.26 32.74
CA ALA A 74 -14.30 -6.51 33.70
C ALA A 74 -14.55 -5.00 33.58
N THR A 75 -14.44 -4.28 34.69
CA THR A 75 -14.69 -2.84 34.75
C THR A 75 -13.34 -2.10 34.77
N LEU A 76 -13.14 -1.19 33.81
CA LEU A 76 -11.94 -0.36 33.69
C LEU A 76 -12.30 1.12 33.94
N PRO A 77 -11.70 1.78 34.93
CA PRO A 77 -11.82 3.22 35.11
C PRO A 77 -11.00 3.98 34.08
N TYR A 78 -11.43 5.20 33.77
CA TYR A 78 -10.62 6.14 32.99
C TYR A 78 -9.32 6.46 33.74
N GLU A 79 -8.19 6.44 33.06
CA GLU A 79 -6.89 6.78 33.62
C GLU A 79 -6.35 8.10 33.08
N ARG A 80 -6.26 8.24 31.76
CA ARG A 80 -5.71 9.44 31.10
C ARG A 80 -6.05 9.50 29.62
N ASP A 81 -5.87 10.66 29.01
CA ASP A 81 -5.80 10.77 27.55
C ASP A 81 -4.40 10.39 27.06
N THR A 82 -4.33 9.57 26.02
CA THR A 82 -3.09 9.18 25.33
C THR A 82 -3.05 9.79 23.95
N LYS A 83 -1.84 10.14 23.49
CA LYS A 83 -1.61 10.68 22.15
C LYS A 83 -1.04 9.61 21.23
N ARG A 84 -1.63 9.49 20.04
CA ARG A 84 -1.10 8.70 18.91
C ARG A 84 -0.87 9.62 17.72
N THR A 85 0.19 9.40 16.97
CA THR A 85 0.36 10.04 15.67
C THR A 85 -0.29 9.15 14.61
N TYR A 86 -1.18 9.72 13.82
CA TYR A 86 -1.84 9.05 12.71
C TYR A 86 -1.27 9.57 11.39
N TYR A 87 -0.71 8.70 10.59
CA TYR A 87 -0.15 9.02 9.27
C TYR A 87 -1.23 8.85 8.22
N SER A 88 -1.77 9.94 7.75
CA SER A 88 -2.77 9.98 6.67
C SER A 88 -2.16 10.48 5.36
N ILE A 89 -2.90 10.41 4.27
CA ILE A 89 -2.52 11.02 3.00
C ILE A 89 -2.34 12.54 3.09
N PHE A 90 -2.93 13.17 4.12
CA PHE A 90 -2.79 14.59 4.42
C PHE A 90 -1.59 14.92 5.32
N GLY A 91 -0.81 13.90 5.71
CA GLY A 91 0.32 14.04 6.62
C GLY A 91 0.05 13.49 8.01
N LYS A 92 0.84 13.94 8.98
CA LYS A 92 0.79 13.49 10.37
C LYS A 92 -0.28 14.25 11.15
N VAL A 93 -1.27 13.55 11.65
CA VAL A 93 -2.35 14.12 12.45
C VAL A 93 -2.30 13.56 13.87
N PRO A 94 -2.34 14.40 14.92
CA PRO A 94 -2.40 13.93 16.30
C PRO A 94 -3.81 13.42 16.60
N LEU A 95 -3.90 12.25 17.22
CA LEU A 95 -5.13 11.66 17.72
C LEU A 95 -5.00 11.50 19.23
N TYR A 96 -5.88 12.13 19.99
CA TYR A 96 -5.99 11.99 21.43
C TYR A 96 -7.13 11.04 21.76
N ARG A 97 -6.86 10.08 22.68
CA ARG A 97 -7.77 8.97 22.97
C ARG A 97 -7.85 8.72 24.46
N PRO A 98 -9.04 8.54 25.03
CA PRO A 98 -9.18 8.13 26.41
C PRO A 98 -8.64 6.70 26.59
N TYR A 99 -7.75 6.51 27.56
CA TYR A 99 -7.17 5.25 27.97
C TYR A 99 -7.77 4.83 29.30
N PHE A 100 -8.23 3.61 29.36
CA PHE A 100 -8.84 2.99 30.52
C PHE A 100 -7.92 1.87 31.01
N TYR A 101 -7.64 1.84 32.30
CA TYR A 101 -6.70 0.87 32.86
C TYR A 101 -7.08 0.43 34.25
N LYS A 102 -6.87 -0.85 34.56
CA LYS A 102 -6.92 -1.39 35.90
C LYS A 102 -5.82 -2.43 36.07
N LYS A 103 -5.06 -2.34 37.16
CA LYS A 103 -4.03 -3.33 37.51
C LYS A 103 -4.66 -4.74 37.51
N GLU A 104 -3.94 -5.72 36.95
CA GLU A 104 -4.31 -7.13 36.78
C GLU A 104 -5.36 -7.43 35.70
N VAL A 105 -6.05 -6.43 35.16
CA VAL A 105 -6.97 -6.58 34.00
C VAL A 105 -6.31 -6.15 32.71
N GLY A 106 -5.49 -5.10 32.79
CA GLY A 106 -4.88 -4.48 31.63
C GLY A 106 -5.54 -3.15 31.24
N GLY A 107 -5.31 -2.71 30.01
CA GLY A 107 -5.83 -1.44 29.52
C GLY A 107 -6.46 -1.54 28.14
N GLU A 108 -7.45 -0.69 27.88
CA GLU A 108 -8.15 -0.60 26.60
C GLU A 108 -8.30 0.86 26.13
N ILE A 109 -8.39 1.02 24.82
CA ILE A 109 -8.68 2.28 24.15
C ILE A 109 -9.87 2.03 23.20
N PRO A 110 -11.11 2.10 23.67
CA PRO A 110 -12.28 1.77 22.86
C PRO A 110 -12.43 2.60 21.59
N LEU A 111 -11.88 3.83 21.60
CA LEU A 111 -11.91 4.71 20.44
C LEU A 111 -11.13 4.13 19.25
N ASP A 112 -10.05 3.36 19.48
CA ASP A 112 -9.31 2.74 18.39
C ASP A 112 -10.18 1.73 17.64
N ALA A 113 -10.87 0.87 18.36
CA ALA A 113 -11.82 -0.08 17.78
C ALA A 113 -12.99 0.62 17.06
N ALA A 114 -13.54 1.69 17.68
CA ALA A 114 -14.65 2.47 17.12
C ALA A 114 -14.27 3.25 15.85
N LEU A 115 -12.98 3.52 15.64
CA LEU A 115 -12.44 4.17 14.44
C LEU A 115 -11.83 3.17 13.43
N GLY A 116 -11.85 1.87 13.74
CA GLY A 116 -11.22 0.85 12.89
C GLY A 116 -9.71 0.99 12.79
N LEU A 117 -9.05 1.51 13.82
CA LEU A 117 -7.60 1.73 13.78
C LEU A 117 -6.84 0.44 14.04
N GLY A 118 -5.92 0.09 13.17
CA GLY A 118 -4.96 -0.98 13.38
C GLY A 118 -3.96 -0.70 14.52
N GLN A 119 -3.06 -1.63 14.78
CA GLN A 119 -2.06 -1.46 15.84
C GLN A 119 -0.98 -0.44 15.47
N ASP A 120 -0.69 -0.28 14.19
CA ASP A 120 0.29 0.66 13.65
C ASP A 120 -0.27 2.10 13.57
N SER A 121 0.55 3.03 13.10
CA SER A 121 0.20 4.45 13.02
C SER A 121 -0.27 4.91 11.64
N TYR A 122 -0.34 4.02 10.65
CA TYR A 122 -0.66 4.36 9.27
C TYR A 122 -2.16 4.22 9.00
N SER A 123 -2.70 5.09 8.15
CA SER A 123 -4.08 4.94 7.65
C SER A 123 -4.14 3.82 6.62
N ASP A 124 -5.29 3.15 6.52
CA ASP A 124 -5.53 2.12 5.50
C ASP A 124 -5.28 2.67 4.09
N LEU A 125 -5.68 3.91 3.82
CA LEU A 125 -5.44 4.56 2.53
C LEU A 125 -3.95 4.80 2.25
N VAL A 126 -3.13 5.11 3.27
CA VAL A 126 -1.67 5.20 3.10
C VAL A 126 -1.07 3.82 2.84
N ARG A 127 -1.57 2.78 3.51
CA ARG A 127 -1.15 1.39 3.30
C ARG A 127 -1.49 0.95 1.88
N GLU A 128 -2.75 1.10 1.46
CA GLU A 128 -3.24 0.77 0.11
C GLU A 128 -2.38 1.42 -0.99
N ILE A 129 -2.11 2.74 -0.88
CA ILE A 129 -1.27 3.43 -1.86
C ILE A 129 0.18 2.93 -1.81
N SER A 130 0.71 2.66 -0.60
CA SER A 130 2.07 2.13 -0.42
C SER A 130 2.23 0.75 -1.04
N ASP A 131 1.24 -0.11 -0.88
CA ASP A 131 1.21 -1.48 -1.39
C ASP A 131 1.10 -1.46 -2.92
N TYR A 132 0.14 -0.69 -3.44
CA TYR A 132 0.01 -0.51 -4.89
C TYR A 132 1.31 -0.03 -5.55
N LEU A 133 1.95 0.97 -4.96
CA LEU A 133 3.23 1.47 -5.47
C LEU A 133 4.37 0.49 -5.25
N GLY A 134 4.37 -0.23 -4.12
CA GLY A 134 5.42 -1.18 -3.74
C GLY A 134 5.47 -2.44 -4.60
N VAL A 135 4.32 -2.85 -5.15
CA VAL A 135 4.24 -3.96 -6.11
C VAL A 135 4.98 -3.63 -7.41
N TYR A 136 4.93 -2.38 -7.86
CA TYR A 136 5.52 -1.96 -9.14
C TYR A 136 6.89 -1.29 -9.02
N ASN A 137 7.30 -0.90 -7.82
CA ASN A 137 8.54 -0.16 -7.59
C ASN A 137 9.35 -0.77 -6.44
N VAL A 138 10.64 -0.48 -6.40
CA VAL A 138 11.45 -0.74 -5.21
C VAL A 138 11.01 0.20 -4.07
N TYR A 139 11.04 -0.24 -2.81
CA TYR A 139 10.50 0.50 -1.67
C TYR A 139 11.08 1.90 -1.49
N HIS A 140 12.36 2.10 -1.79
CA HIS A 140 12.95 3.45 -1.79
C HIS A 140 12.22 4.38 -2.78
N LYS A 141 11.95 3.90 -3.99
CA LYS A 141 11.22 4.67 -5.01
C LYS A 141 9.78 4.93 -4.61
N THR A 142 9.13 3.97 -3.98
CA THR A 142 7.79 4.15 -3.39
C THR A 142 7.78 5.28 -2.36
N GLY A 143 8.76 5.30 -1.45
CA GLY A 143 8.92 6.39 -0.48
C GLY A 143 9.14 7.76 -1.13
N ASP A 144 9.94 7.83 -2.19
CA ASP A 144 10.18 9.05 -2.95
C ASP A 144 8.90 9.57 -3.63
N ILE A 145 8.10 8.66 -4.20
CA ILE A 145 6.82 9.03 -4.85
C ILE A 145 5.84 9.57 -3.82
N LEU A 146 5.67 8.89 -2.69
CA LEU A 146 4.79 9.35 -1.60
C LEU A 146 5.21 10.71 -1.06
N PHE A 147 6.51 10.92 -0.86
CA PHE A 147 7.03 12.20 -0.43
C PHE A 147 6.78 13.30 -1.47
N ARG A 148 6.99 13.00 -2.75
CA ARG A 148 6.85 13.97 -3.84
C ARG A 148 5.40 14.38 -4.08
N LEU A 149 4.46 13.44 -3.96
CA LEU A 149 3.03 13.68 -4.19
C LEU A 149 2.32 14.23 -2.95
N LEU A 150 2.58 13.64 -1.79
CA LEU A 150 1.80 13.91 -0.57
C LEU A 150 2.61 14.63 0.52
N GLY A 151 3.92 14.86 0.32
CA GLY A 151 4.81 15.34 1.36
C GLY A 151 5.02 14.33 2.51
N LEU A 152 4.55 13.10 2.34
CA LEU A 152 4.59 12.07 3.36
C LEU A 152 5.90 11.30 3.31
N LYS A 153 6.73 11.46 4.34
CA LYS A 153 8.02 10.78 4.44
C LYS A 153 7.87 9.45 5.18
N LEU A 154 7.93 8.36 4.45
CA LEU A 154 8.01 6.99 4.97
C LEU A 154 9.41 6.42 4.75
N SER A 155 9.90 5.63 5.71
CA SER A 155 11.13 4.87 5.54
C SER A 155 10.88 3.61 4.71
N THR A 156 11.92 3.12 4.03
CA THR A 156 11.85 1.83 3.31
C THR A 156 11.42 0.68 4.21
N GLY A 157 11.94 0.64 5.44
CA GLY A 157 11.55 -0.39 6.40
C GLY A 157 10.09 -0.29 6.85
N ALA A 158 9.51 0.92 6.94
CA ALA A 158 8.10 1.08 7.25
C ALA A 158 7.20 0.59 6.09
N ILE A 159 7.58 0.88 4.84
CA ILE A 159 6.88 0.39 3.66
C ILE A 159 6.96 -1.13 3.57
N GLU A 160 8.15 -1.71 3.78
CA GLU A 160 8.37 -3.16 3.80
C GLU A 160 7.52 -3.84 4.88
N SER A 161 7.49 -3.27 6.10
CA SER A 161 6.68 -3.82 7.20
C SER A 161 5.19 -3.77 6.87
N ASN A 162 4.68 -2.63 6.36
CA ASN A 162 3.28 -2.48 6.01
C ASN A 162 2.85 -3.52 4.96
N ILE A 163 3.61 -3.64 3.86
CA ILE A 163 3.34 -4.63 2.81
C ILE A 163 3.40 -6.06 3.36
N GLY A 164 4.36 -6.36 4.24
CA GLY A 164 4.46 -7.67 4.89
C GLY A 164 3.27 -7.98 5.79
N ASP A 165 2.81 -6.99 6.55
CA ASP A 165 1.65 -7.13 7.44
C ASP A 165 0.35 -7.30 6.65
N ASP A 166 0.20 -6.64 5.50
CA ASP A 166 -0.98 -6.73 4.63
C ASP A 166 -0.97 -8.03 3.79
N ALA A 167 0.20 -8.63 3.55
CA ALA A 167 0.33 -9.86 2.79
C ALA A 167 -0.14 -11.12 3.55
N VAL A 168 -0.44 -11.04 4.85
CA VAL A 168 -0.87 -12.22 5.65
C VAL A 168 -2.20 -12.81 5.18
N ASP A 169 -3.06 -12.01 4.54
CA ASP A 169 -4.37 -12.43 4.08
C ASP A 169 -4.36 -13.09 2.67
N VAL A 170 -3.21 -13.09 2.00
CA VAL A 170 -3.07 -13.61 0.62
C VAL A 170 -3.48 -15.08 0.52
N GLU A 171 -3.05 -15.95 1.45
CA GLU A 171 -3.43 -17.35 1.44
C GLU A 171 -4.94 -17.55 1.65
N SER A 172 -5.54 -16.78 2.55
CA SER A 172 -6.98 -16.80 2.83
C SER A 172 -7.80 -16.33 1.61
N TYR A 173 -7.30 -15.31 0.91
CA TYR A 173 -7.92 -14.83 -0.34
C TYR A 173 -7.95 -15.94 -1.39
N TYR A 174 -6.82 -16.65 -1.62
CA TYR A 174 -6.77 -17.72 -2.61
C TYR A 174 -7.59 -18.94 -2.23
N ALA A 175 -7.65 -19.28 -0.95
CA ALA A 175 -8.51 -20.37 -0.47
C ALA A 175 -10.00 -20.08 -0.72
N GLN A 176 -10.41 -18.82 -0.73
CA GLN A 176 -11.80 -18.40 -0.93
C GLN A 176 -12.12 -18.00 -2.38
N LYS A 177 -11.09 -17.79 -3.21
CA LYS A 177 -11.28 -17.38 -4.61
C LYS A 177 -12.05 -18.45 -5.39
N PRO A 178 -13.18 -18.11 -6.02
CA PRO A 178 -13.91 -19.06 -6.82
C PRO A 178 -13.06 -19.53 -8.02
N PRO A 179 -13.20 -20.81 -8.44
CA PRO A 179 -12.51 -21.29 -9.62
C PRO A 179 -12.90 -20.45 -10.85
N PRO A 180 -12.01 -20.33 -11.85
CA PRO A 180 -12.31 -19.62 -13.09
C PRO A 180 -13.56 -20.19 -13.76
N ASN A 181 -14.34 -19.35 -14.41
CA ASN A 181 -15.52 -19.79 -15.13
C ASN A 181 -15.10 -20.61 -16.39
N PRO A 182 -15.45 -21.91 -16.49
CA PRO A 182 -15.07 -22.75 -17.63
C PRO A 182 -15.48 -22.17 -18.99
N ALA A 183 -16.55 -21.37 -19.05
CA ALA A 183 -17.02 -20.73 -20.28
C ALA A 183 -16.09 -19.60 -20.77
N GLN A 184 -15.18 -19.13 -19.93
CA GLN A 184 -14.20 -18.09 -20.27
C GLN A 184 -12.81 -18.67 -20.58
N GLU A 185 -12.65 -19.99 -20.35
CA GLU A 185 -11.39 -20.68 -20.61
C GLU A 185 -11.23 -21.02 -22.10
N ALA A 186 -9.99 -20.88 -22.58
CA ALA A 186 -9.64 -21.20 -23.95
C ALA A 186 -9.13 -22.65 -24.06
N ALA A 187 -8.98 -23.16 -25.30
CA ALA A 187 -8.72 -24.57 -25.58
C ALA A 187 -7.32 -25.07 -25.16
N ILE A 188 -6.34 -24.18 -24.99
CA ILE A 188 -4.96 -24.56 -24.71
C ILE A 188 -4.56 -24.01 -23.34
N LEU A 189 -4.21 -24.90 -22.41
CA LEU A 189 -3.63 -24.54 -21.12
C LEU A 189 -2.12 -24.29 -21.27
N VAL A 190 -1.65 -23.14 -20.86
CA VAL A 190 -0.22 -22.79 -20.81
C VAL A 190 0.22 -22.71 -19.36
N VAL A 191 1.27 -23.46 -19.03
CA VAL A 191 1.91 -23.44 -17.72
C VAL A 191 3.35 -22.99 -17.94
N GLN A 192 3.74 -21.91 -17.27
CA GLN A 192 5.12 -21.39 -17.32
C GLN A 192 5.66 -21.36 -15.89
N ALA A 193 6.95 -21.68 -15.75
CA ALA A 193 7.68 -21.55 -14.50
C ALA A 193 9.08 -21.02 -14.79
N ASP A 194 9.50 -20.01 -14.04
CA ASP A 194 10.85 -19.45 -14.12
C ASP A 194 11.42 -19.24 -12.73
N GLY A 195 12.67 -19.57 -12.54
CA GLY A 195 13.36 -19.47 -11.27
C GLY A 195 14.47 -18.41 -11.32
N LYS A 196 14.47 -17.48 -10.37
CA LYS A 196 15.51 -16.46 -10.23
C LYS A 196 16.14 -16.48 -8.85
N GLY A 197 17.46 -16.53 -8.81
CA GLY A 197 18.20 -16.40 -7.54
C GLY A 197 18.15 -14.97 -7.01
N VAL A 198 17.45 -14.77 -5.91
CA VAL A 198 17.29 -13.47 -5.21
C VAL A 198 18.27 -13.41 -4.04
N PRO A 199 19.13 -12.37 -3.95
CA PRO A 199 19.98 -12.17 -2.80
C PRO A 199 19.13 -11.80 -1.58
N MET A 200 19.27 -12.57 -0.50
CA MET A 200 18.54 -12.31 0.75
C MET A 200 19.26 -11.30 1.63
N VAL A 201 18.49 -10.44 2.29
CA VAL A 201 18.98 -9.60 3.38
C VAL A 201 19.16 -10.48 4.61
N LEU A 202 20.35 -10.42 5.21
CA LEU A 202 20.63 -11.19 6.40
C LEU A 202 20.13 -10.47 7.64
N ALA A 203 19.63 -11.25 8.60
CA ALA A 203 19.38 -10.76 9.94
C ALA A 203 20.67 -10.18 10.56
N ALA A 204 20.52 -9.11 11.35
CA ALA A 204 21.65 -8.38 11.96
C ALA A 204 22.58 -9.22 12.86
N SER A 205 22.15 -10.41 13.24
CA SER A 205 22.90 -11.38 14.07
C SER A 205 23.81 -12.32 13.28
N SER A 206 23.87 -12.22 11.96
CA SER A 206 24.72 -13.07 11.17
C SER A 206 26.17 -12.60 11.19
N GLU A 207 27.10 -13.58 11.26
CA GLU A 207 28.54 -13.39 11.35
C GLU A 207 29.10 -12.32 10.38
N PRO A 208 30.24 -11.69 10.74
CA PRO A 208 30.85 -10.65 9.92
C PRO A 208 31.11 -11.13 8.49
N GLN A 209 30.79 -10.31 7.53
CA GLN A 209 30.94 -10.63 6.11
C GLN A 209 32.42 -10.88 5.77
N ILE A 210 32.81 -12.12 5.64
CA ILE A 210 34.15 -12.50 5.16
C ILE A 210 34.23 -12.06 3.67
N ARG A 211 35.28 -11.32 3.29
CA ARG A 211 35.58 -11.03 1.90
C ARG A 211 35.80 -12.33 1.15
N LEU A 212 34.94 -12.61 0.19
CA LEU A 212 35.04 -13.77 -0.67
C LEU A 212 36.24 -13.61 -1.65
N GLY A 213 37.06 -14.67 -1.79
CA GLY A 213 38.09 -14.74 -2.78
C GLY A 213 37.53 -14.77 -4.23
N LYS A 214 38.41 -14.52 -5.21
CA LYS A 214 38.09 -14.57 -6.63
C LYS A 214 37.54 -15.96 -7.00
N GLY A 215 36.27 -16.03 -7.45
CA GLY A 215 35.61 -17.28 -7.85
C GLY A 215 34.69 -17.92 -6.79
N GLN A 216 34.70 -17.45 -5.56
CA GLN A 216 33.74 -17.91 -4.56
C GLN A 216 32.37 -17.26 -4.76
N LYS A 217 31.32 -18.10 -4.89
CA LYS A 217 29.94 -17.62 -5.00
C LYS A 217 29.39 -17.34 -3.57
N ARG A 218 28.76 -16.20 -3.40
CA ARG A 218 27.99 -15.92 -2.17
C ARG A 218 26.84 -16.93 -2.09
N GLY A 219 26.88 -17.85 -1.16
CA GLY A 219 25.85 -18.88 -0.94
C GLY A 219 24.52 -18.39 -0.36
N ARG A 220 24.10 -17.15 -0.71
CA ARG A 220 23.01 -16.43 -0.05
C ARG A 220 21.92 -15.96 -1.01
N LYS A 221 21.75 -16.70 -2.11
CA LYS A 221 20.61 -16.50 -2.99
C LYS A 221 19.61 -17.59 -2.70
N GLN A 222 18.38 -17.21 -2.41
CA GLN A 222 17.23 -18.11 -2.44
C GLN A 222 16.61 -18.06 -3.81
N GLU A 223 16.05 -19.16 -4.26
CA GLU A 223 15.38 -19.23 -5.54
C GLU A 223 13.94 -18.76 -5.38
N ALA A 224 13.62 -17.64 -6.03
CA ALA A 224 12.24 -17.22 -6.21
C ALA A 224 11.70 -17.86 -7.49
N MET A 225 10.72 -18.75 -7.35
CA MET A 225 10.02 -19.39 -8.47
C MET A 225 8.79 -18.56 -8.83
N VAL A 226 8.73 -18.10 -10.09
CA VAL A 226 7.57 -17.43 -10.66
C VAL A 226 6.83 -18.43 -11.54
N THR A 227 5.56 -18.66 -11.27
CA THR A 227 4.71 -19.54 -12.09
C THR A 227 3.55 -18.75 -12.67
N SER A 228 3.18 -19.08 -13.91
CA SER A 228 2.04 -18.48 -14.60
C SER A 228 1.22 -19.59 -15.26
N VAL A 229 -0.08 -19.61 -14.99
CA VAL A 229 -1.04 -20.57 -15.57
C VAL A 229 -2.15 -19.75 -16.22
N TYR A 230 -2.39 -20.00 -17.50
CA TYR A 230 -3.44 -19.30 -18.25
C TYR A 230 -3.87 -20.11 -19.45
N THR A 231 -5.02 -19.78 -20.04
CA THR A 231 -5.52 -20.43 -21.23
C THR A 231 -5.46 -19.49 -22.43
N ILE A 232 -5.20 -20.07 -23.63
CA ILE A 232 -5.17 -19.33 -24.88
C ILE A 232 -6.00 -20.05 -25.94
N ALA A 233 -6.55 -19.28 -26.87
CA ALA A 233 -7.17 -19.85 -28.06
C ALA A 233 -6.09 -20.39 -29.01
N ALA A 234 -6.41 -21.47 -29.73
CA ALA A 234 -5.54 -21.99 -30.76
C ALA A 234 -5.34 -20.94 -31.87
N TYR A 235 -4.06 -20.66 -32.19
CA TYR A 235 -3.69 -19.82 -33.32
C TYR A 235 -3.16 -20.66 -34.45
N ILE A 236 -4.02 -20.93 -35.42
CA ILE A 236 -3.71 -21.80 -36.55
C ILE A 236 -2.98 -20.96 -37.61
N ARG A 237 -1.76 -21.34 -37.94
CA ARG A 237 -0.92 -20.74 -38.99
C ARG A 237 -0.56 -21.76 -40.04
N THR A 238 -0.38 -21.29 -41.26
CA THR A 238 0.21 -22.14 -42.33
C THR A 238 1.71 -22.28 -42.08
N PRO A 239 2.35 -23.37 -42.57
CA PRO A 239 3.80 -23.52 -42.48
C PRO A 239 4.57 -22.31 -43.10
N GLN A 240 4.04 -21.76 -44.18
CA GLN A 240 4.64 -20.58 -44.85
C GLN A 240 4.57 -19.35 -43.92
N THR A 241 3.45 -19.07 -43.31
CA THR A 241 3.31 -17.95 -42.35
C THR A 241 4.29 -18.07 -41.18
N VAL A 242 4.55 -19.30 -40.68
CA VAL A 242 5.51 -19.53 -39.60
C VAL A 242 6.93 -19.20 -40.10
N VAL A 243 7.31 -19.68 -41.29
CA VAL A 243 8.64 -19.43 -41.89
C VAL A 243 8.83 -17.94 -42.15
N ASP A 244 7.85 -17.29 -42.75
CA ASP A 244 7.91 -15.85 -43.04
C ASP A 244 8.11 -15.01 -41.77
N THR A 245 7.41 -15.35 -40.67
CA THR A 245 7.56 -14.65 -39.38
C THR A 245 8.93 -14.87 -38.73
N LEU A 246 9.57 -16.02 -38.96
CA LEU A 246 10.91 -16.34 -38.45
C LEU A 246 12.02 -15.68 -39.25
N VAL A 247 11.86 -15.61 -40.59
CA VAL A 247 12.89 -15.09 -41.51
C VAL A 247 12.79 -13.57 -41.65
N HIS A 248 11.58 -13.02 -41.54
CA HIS A 248 11.29 -11.61 -41.73
C HIS A 248 10.46 -11.08 -40.50
N PRO A 249 11.12 -10.91 -39.33
CA PRO A 249 10.43 -10.40 -38.13
C PRO A 249 9.90 -8.96 -38.29
N GLU A 250 10.35 -8.24 -39.31
CA GLU A 250 9.84 -6.92 -39.70
C GLU A 250 8.52 -6.97 -40.49
N TYR A 251 8.08 -8.13 -40.98
CA TYR A 251 6.75 -8.23 -41.58
C TYR A 251 5.72 -7.93 -40.55
N PRO A 252 4.82 -6.96 -40.78
CA PRO A 252 3.75 -6.68 -39.84
C PRO A 252 2.93 -7.95 -39.68
N CYS A 253 2.92 -8.50 -38.46
CA CYS A 253 1.93 -9.46 -38.09
C CYS A 253 0.58 -8.88 -38.48
N ASP A 254 -0.34 -9.73 -38.99
CA ASP A 254 -1.73 -9.33 -39.26
C ASP A 254 -2.19 -8.43 -38.10
N PRO A 255 -2.85 -7.28 -38.37
CA PRO A 255 -3.40 -6.42 -37.30
C PRO A 255 -4.22 -7.20 -36.27
N GLN A 256 -4.83 -8.33 -36.66
CA GLN A 256 -5.48 -9.25 -35.72
C GLN A 256 -4.46 -9.97 -34.82
N ASP A 257 -3.24 -10.20 -35.28
CA ASP A 257 -2.17 -10.79 -34.48
C ASP A 257 -1.59 -9.80 -33.47
N MET A 258 -1.43 -8.56 -33.86
CA MET A 258 -1.02 -7.46 -32.98
C MET A 258 -2.06 -7.25 -31.86
N VAL A 259 -3.34 -7.37 -32.15
CA VAL A 259 -4.41 -7.32 -31.15
C VAL A 259 -4.36 -8.54 -30.22
N ARG A 260 -3.95 -9.72 -30.70
CA ARG A 260 -3.78 -10.91 -29.85
C ARG A 260 -2.51 -10.85 -28.98
N VAL A 261 -1.43 -10.28 -29.48
CA VAL A 261 -0.21 -10.05 -28.70
C VAL A 261 -0.38 -8.87 -27.74
N GLY A 262 -1.16 -7.85 -28.13
CA GLY A 262 -1.50 -6.70 -27.29
C GLY A 262 -2.63 -6.97 -26.28
N LYS A 263 -3.57 -7.86 -26.59
CA LYS A 263 -4.47 -8.48 -25.62
C LYS A 263 -3.70 -9.60 -24.89
N LYS A 264 -2.80 -9.23 -24.05
CA LYS A 264 -2.52 -9.96 -22.81
C LYS A 264 -3.77 -9.85 -21.93
N SER A 265 -4.85 -10.25 -22.51
CA SER A 265 -6.13 -10.32 -21.85
C SER A 265 -6.32 -11.78 -21.49
N GLY A 266 -6.47 -12.04 -20.45
CA GLY A 266 -6.77 -13.23 -19.74
C GLY A 266 -5.96 -13.07 -18.49
N LYS A 267 -6.61 -12.90 -17.42
CA LYS A 267 -6.09 -12.81 -16.09
C LYS A 267 -4.91 -13.77 -15.95
N LYS A 268 -3.70 -13.22 -16.07
CA LYS A 268 -2.49 -13.98 -15.78
C LYS A 268 -2.41 -14.08 -14.28
N ASN A 269 -2.74 -15.24 -13.75
CA ASN A 269 -2.39 -15.53 -12.38
C ASN A 269 -0.88 -15.77 -12.35
N ILE A 270 -0.10 -14.79 -11.90
CA ILE A 270 1.33 -14.93 -11.69
C ILE A 270 1.51 -15.28 -10.21
N THR A 271 1.85 -16.51 -9.92
CA THR A 271 2.10 -16.95 -8.54
C THR A 271 3.58 -16.92 -8.28
N PHE A 272 4.02 -16.09 -7.34
CA PHE A 272 5.39 -16.09 -6.83
C PHE A 272 5.46 -17.08 -5.67
N LYS A 273 6.27 -18.11 -5.83
CA LYS A 273 6.57 -19.06 -4.75
C LYS A 273 8.02 -18.90 -4.33
N ILE A 274 8.25 -18.33 -3.17
CA ILE A 274 9.58 -18.32 -2.57
C ILE A 274 9.76 -19.65 -1.85
N LYS A 275 10.70 -20.45 -2.32
CA LYS A 275 11.02 -21.75 -1.73
C LYS A 275 12.00 -21.52 -0.57
N GLU A 276 11.49 -21.36 0.61
CA GLU A 276 12.25 -21.51 1.85
C GLU A 276 11.97 -22.84 2.49
N ASN A 277 12.94 -23.36 3.24
CA ASN A 277 12.79 -24.63 3.95
C ASN A 277 11.71 -24.59 5.06
N THR A 278 11.13 -23.43 5.36
CA THR A 278 10.19 -23.26 6.47
C THR A 278 9.04 -22.28 6.24
N LEU A 279 9.07 -21.43 5.19
CA LEU A 279 7.98 -20.47 4.91
C LEU A 279 7.66 -20.48 3.42
N LYS A 280 6.41 -20.78 3.10
CA LYS A 280 5.83 -20.68 1.74
C LYS A 280 5.02 -19.41 1.68
N GLU A 281 5.61 -18.34 1.21
CA GLU A 281 4.84 -17.16 0.84
C GLU A 281 4.47 -17.26 -0.64
N MET A 282 3.20 -17.23 -0.91
CA MET A 282 2.67 -17.13 -2.27
C MET A 282 2.12 -15.71 -2.46
N VAL A 283 2.72 -14.95 -3.37
CA VAL A 283 2.18 -13.66 -3.83
C VAL A 283 1.67 -13.85 -5.25
N GLU A 284 0.39 -13.63 -5.46
CA GLU A 284 -0.22 -13.59 -6.80
C GLU A 284 -0.39 -12.14 -7.24
N ILE A 285 -0.01 -11.84 -8.48
CA ILE A 285 -0.24 -10.55 -9.11
C ILE A 285 -1.20 -10.78 -10.28
N GLU A 286 -2.39 -10.20 -10.19
CA GLU A 286 -3.38 -10.19 -11.29
C GLU A 286 -2.96 -9.23 -12.43
#